data_ee330e41cdd51bbdc398a68e2c314ece
#
_entry.id   ee330e41cdd51bbdc398a68e2c314ece
#
_cell.length_a   1.000
_cell.length_b   1.000
_cell.length_c   1.000
_cell.angle_alpha   90.00
_cell.angle_beta   90.00
_cell.angle_gamma   90.00
#
_symmetry.space_group_name_H-M   'P 1'
#
loop_
_entity.id
_entity.type
_entity.pdbx_description
1 polymer ?
#
loop_
_entity_poly.entity_id
_entity_poly.type
_entity_poly.pdbx_seq_one_letter_code
_entity_poly.pdbx_strand_id
1 'polypeptide(L)'
;MTNDHFKGKYEVELKYRLSSKSEFLKTLSLIPHQVMLQDNQECDWYFDSPDRSLQAQKKSLCIRTMEPSGIKLWIVKGPESDRCEATNITDASNAKSMLENLGYEVILKAQKTRSIYFVGEFHITVDCLADIGDFAEFAIMTDDESKLSVYKSDLELLANKFGLTESALQTQSYKQMFEEMNA
;
A
#
# COMPACT_ATOMS: atom_id res chain seq x y z
N MET A 1 4.70 17.88 8.66
CA MET A 1 4.89 18.13 7.21
C MET A 1 3.96 17.21 6.45
N THR A 2 3.05 17.77 5.68
CA THR A 2 2.25 16.98 4.73
C THR A 2 3.19 16.53 3.62
N ASN A 3 3.41 15.23 3.55
CA ASN A 3 4.29 14.67 2.55
C ASN A 3 3.57 14.67 1.20
N ASP A 4 4.05 15.49 0.25
CA ASP A 4 3.41 15.67 -1.06
C ASP A 4 3.36 14.37 -1.89
N HIS A 5 4.21 13.39 -1.57
CA HIS A 5 4.18 12.06 -2.20
C HIS A 5 2.87 11.27 -1.98
N PHE A 6 2.10 11.61 -0.96
CA PHE A 6 0.86 10.88 -0.60
C PHE A 6 -0.40 11.73 -0.77
N LYS A 7 -0.34 12.79 -1.58
CA LYS A 7 -1.50 13.62 -1.90
C LYS A 7 -2.12 13.18 -3.22
N GLY A 8 -3.42 12.98 -3.21
CA GLY A 8 -4.20 12.63 -4.40
C GLY A 8 -5.32 11.64 -4.07
N LYS A 9 -6.22 11.47 -5.02
CA LYS A 9 -7.35 10.53 -4.96
C LYS A 9 -7.06 9.23 -5.70
N TYR A 10 -6.05 9.25 -6.58
CA TYR A 10 -5.63 8.11 -7.37
C TYR A 10 -4.19 7.74 -7.01
N GLU A 11 -3.95 6.44 -6.89
CA GLU A 11 -2.63 5.87 -6.68
C GLU A 11 -2.33 4.93 -7.85
N VAL A 12 -1.42 5.34 -8.72
CA VAL A 12 -0.87 4.42 -9.72
C VAL A 12 0.20 3.60 -9.03
N GLU A 13 0.03 2.29 -9.00
CA GLU A 13 0.91 1.37 -8.27
C GLU A 13 1.22 0.15 -9.13
N LEU A 14 2.48 -0.25 -9.12
CA LEU A 14 2.94 -1.53 -9.65
C LEU A 14 3.64 -2.30 -8.53
N LYS A 15 3.16 -3.52 -8.27
CA LYS A 15 3.70 -4.41 -7.26
C LYS A 15 4.49 -5.54 -7.90
N TYR A 16 5.64 -5.83 -7.35
CA TYR A 16 6.51 -6.91 -7.80
C TYR A 16 6.91 -7.81 -6.64
N ARG A 17 6.90 -9.12 -6.87
CA ARG A 17 7.50 -10.08 -5.93
C ARG A 17 9.02 -10.01 -6.05
N LEU A 18 9.70 -9.93 -4.92
CA LEU A 18 11.17 -9.91 -4.87
C LEU A 18 11.71 -11.33 -4.66
N SER A 19 12.66 -11.73 -5.50
CA SER A 19 13.45 -12.95 -5.27
C SER A 19 14.52 -12.75 -4.21
N SER A 20 14.99 -11.51 -4.04
CA SER A 20 15.97 -11.11 -3.03
C SER A 20 15.77 -9.65 -2.61
N LYS A 21 15.27 -9.43 -1.41
CA LYS A 21 15.16 -8.10 -0.79
C LYS A 21 16.54 -7.43 -0.68
N SER A 22 17.59 -8.19 -0.33
CA SER A 22 18.93 -7.64 -0.18
C SER A 22 19.52 -7.11 -1.50
N GLU A 23 19.32 -7.83 -2.61
CA GLU A 23 19.76 -7.35 -3.92
C GLU A 23 18.97 -6.13 -4.39
N PHE A 24 17.67 -6.09 -4.10
CA PHE A 24 16.84 -4.92 -4.36
C PHE A 24 17.35 -3.68 -3.62
N LEU A 25 17.60 -3.79 -2.31
CA LEU A 25 18.12 -2.69 -1.49
C LEU A 25 19.52 -2.25 -1.92
N LYS A 26 20.36 -3.18 -2.37
CA LYS A 26 21.68 -2.87 -2.94
C LYS A 26 21.54 -2.03 -4.20
N THR A 27 20.64 -2.36 -5.10
CA THR A 27 20.36 -1.55 -6.29
C THR A 27 19.81 -0.18 -5.91
N LEU A 28 18.87 -0.10 -4.94
CA LEU A 28 18.32 1.15 -4.45
C LEU A 28 19.42 2.07 -3.90
N SER A 29 20.43 1.52 -3.21
CA SER A 29 21.54 2.31 -2.68
C SER A 29 22.39 3.02 -3.74
N LEU A 30 22.31 2.59 -5.00
CA LEU A 30 23.00 3.21 -6.15
C LEU A 30 22.17 4.31 -6.84
N ILE A 31 20.92 4.47 -6.44
CA ILE A 31 19.99 5.45 -7.00
C ILE A 31 19.77 6.56 -5.97
N PRO A 32 19.78 7.85 -6.37
CA PRO A 32 19.44 8.94 -5.47
C PRO A 32 18.05 8.73 -4.87
N HIS A 33 17.95 8.63 -3.55
CA HIS A 33 16.71 8.42 -2.83
C HIS A 33 16.73 9.05 -1.45
N GLN A 34 15.55 9.20 -0.86
CA GLN A 34 15.36 9.62 0.52
C GLN A 34 14.62 8.53 1.28
N VAL A 35 15.12 8.17 2.47
CA VAL A 35 14.42 7.26 3.36
C VAL A 35 13.33 8.02 4.10
N MET A 36 12.07 7.60 3.95
CA MET A 36 10.96 8.12 4.72
C MET A 36 10.73 7.30 5.99
N LEU A 37 10.62 5.97 5.84
CA LEU A 37 10.44 5.01 6.93
C LEU A 37 11.31 3.79 6.68
N GLN A 38 11.80 3.18 7.76
CA GLN A 38 12.56 1.94 7.68
C GLN A 38 12.03 0.94 8.70
N ASP A 39 11.77 -0.29 8.21
CA ASP A 39 11.35 -1.44 9.00
C ASP A 39 10.17 -1.16 9.96
N ASN A 40 9.20 -0.34 9.52
CA ASN A 40 7.97 -0.09 10.27
C ASN A 40 7.08 -1.32 10.30
N GLN A 41 6.54 -1.63 11.48
CA GLN A 41 5.49 -2.63 11.62
C GLN A 41 4.15 -1.99 11.28
N GLU A 42 3.54 -2.45 10.21
CA GLU A 42 2.26 -1.97 9.73
C GLU A 42 1.17 -2.99 10.06
N CYS A 43 0.11 -2.54 10.71
CA CYS A 43 -1.04 -3.36 11.03
C CYS A 43 -2.30 -2.75 10.41
N ASP A 44 -2.98 -3.52 9.57
CA ASP A 44 -4.19 -3.15 8.86
C ASP A 44 -5.39 -3.92 9.42
N TRP A 45 -6.42 -3.19 9.83
CA TRP A 45 -7.74 -3.74 10.13
C TRP A 45 -8.68 -3.40 8.98
N TYR A 46 -9.07 -4.42 8.20
CA TYR A 46 -10.05 -4.29 7.13
C TYR A 46 -11.45 -4.48 7.67
N PHE A 47 -12.32 -3.57 7.26
CA PHE A 47 -13.72 -3.53 7.67
C PHE A 47 -14.64 -3.75 6.49
N ASP A 48 -15.76 -4.41 6.72
CA ASP A 48 -16.88 -4.51 5.80
C ASP A 48 -18.18 -4.67 6.60
N SER A 49 -19.32 -4.48 5.94
CA SER A 49 -20.62 -4.84 6.48
C SER A 49 -20.75 -6.37 6.58
N PRO A 50 -21.66 -6.90 7.42
CA PRO A 50 -21.89 -8.35 7.54
C PRO A 50 -22.22 -9.04 6.21
N ASP A 51 -22.91 -8.35 5.31
CA ASP A 51 -23.27 -8.80 3.97
C ASP A 51 -22.19 -8.57 2.90
N ARG A 52 -20.99 -8.06 3.30
CA ARG A 52 -19.85 -7.78 2.41
C ARG A 52 -20.18 -6.79 1.30
N SER A 53 -20.95 -5.77 1.61
CA SER A 53 -21.39 -4.78 0.63
C SER A 53 -20.25 -3.96 0.02
N LEU A 54 -19.18 -3.64 0.78
CA LEU A 54 -18.01 -2.95 0.25
C LEU A 54 -17.28 -3.82 -0.78
N GLN A 55 -17.07 -5.09 -0.46
CA GLN A 55 -16.44 -6.04 -1.38
C GLN A 55 -17.26 -6.21 -2.67
N ALA A 56 -18.58 -6.33 -2.55
CA ALA A 56 -19.50 -6.40 -3.70
C ALA A 56 -19.41 -5.15 -4.59
N GLN A 57 -19.11 -3.98 -4.00
CA GLN A 57 -18.92 -2.71 -4.70
C GLN A 57 -17.46 -2.48 -5.15
N LYS A 58 -16.58 -3.48 -5.04
CA LYS A 58 -15.13 -3.37 -5.32
C LYS A 58 -14.45 -2.26 -4.50
N LYS A 59 -14.85 -2.11 -3.25
CA LYS A 59 -14.27 -1.17 -2.29
C LYS A 59 -13.57 -1.90 -1.16
N SER A 60 -12.61 -1.27 -0.54
CA SER A 60 -12.03 -1.71 0.73
C SER A 60 -11.90 -0.54 1.70
N LEU A 61 -12.12 -0.82 2.97
CA LEU A 61 -12.02 0.12 4.07
C LEU A 61 -11.03 -0.43 5.10
N CYS A 62 -10.03 0.37 5.44
CA CYS A 62 -8.95 -0.05 6.33
C CYS A 62 -8.61 1.04 7.35
N ILE A 63 -8.42 0.63 8.61
CA ILE A 63 -7.71 1.43 9.60
C ILE A 63 -6.32 0.84 9.74
N ARG A 64 -5.29 1.68 9.56
CA ARG A 64 -3.88 1.30 9.59
C ARG A 64 -3.16 1.98 10.75
N THR A 65 -2.32 1.21 11.45
CA THR A 65 -1.35 1.75 12.40
C THR A 65 0.05 1.32 12.01
N MET A 66 1.03 2.20 12.27
CA MET A 66 2.43 1.97 11.92
C MET A 66 3.31 2.29 13.13
N GLU A 67 4.18 1.36 13.53
CA GLU A 67 5.11 1.52 14.64
C GLU A 67 6.55 1.27 14.18
N PRO A 68 7.56 2.04 14.65
CA PRO A 68 7.49 3.03 15.72
C PRO A 68 7.11 4.45 15.26
N SER A 69 6.77 4.67 13.97
CA SER A 69 6.47 6.03 13.46
C SER A 69 5.24 6.67 14.11
N GLY A 70 4.31 5.87 14.63
CA GLY A 70 3.07 6.36 15.21
C GLY A 70 2.04 6.85 14.17
N ILE A 71 2.29 6.62 12.88
CA ILE A 71 1.36 6.99 11.80
C ILE A 71 0.09 6.16 11.93
N LYS A 72 -1.06 6.81 11.81
CA LYS A 72 -2.38 6.18 11.82
C LYS A 72 -3.19 6.72 10.66
N LEU A 73 -3.77 5.83 9.87
CA LEU A 73 -4.49 6.19 8.65
C LEU A 73 -5.88 5.54 8.62
N TRP A 74 -6.83 6.26 8.05
CA TRP A 74 -8.06 5.74 7.53
C TRP A 74 -7.96 5.72 6.00
N ILE A 75 -8.13 4.55 5.38
CA ILE A 75 -7.89 4.32 3.97
C ILE A 75 -9.14 3.72 3.34
N VAL A 76 -9.56 4.28 2.20
CA VAL A 76 -10.63 3.73 1.35
C VAL A 76 -10.09 3.58 -0.06
N LYS A 77 -10.20 2.37 -0.62
CA LYS A 77 -9.83 2.06 -2.01
C LYS A 77 -11.06 1.66 -2.82
N GLY A 78 -11.04 1.97 -4.12
CA GLY A 78 -12.08 1.63 -5.07
C GLY A 78 -13.22 2.66 -5.16
N PRO A 79 -14.24 2.42 -6.03
CA PRO A 79 -14.42 1.23 -6.88
C PRO A 79 -13.49 1.17 -8.11
N GLU A 80 -12.94 2.31 -8.56
CA GLU A 80 -11.97 2.38 -9.66
C GLU A 80 -10.64 1.73 -9.20
N SER A 81 -9.92 1.09 -10.13
CA SER A 81 -8.71 0.33 -9.81
C SER A 81 -7.63 1.16 -9.12
N ASP A 82 -7.49 2.43 -9.52
CA ASP A 82 -6.46 3.34 -8.99
C ASP A 82 -7.01 4.30 -7.92
N ARG A 83 -8.31 4.21 -7.54
CA ARG A 83 -8.90 5.06 -6.51
C ARG A 83 -8.38 4.67 -5.13
N CYS A 84 -7.69 5.59 -4.48
CA CYS A 84 -7.14 5.40 -3.13
C CYS A 84 -7.15 6.74 -2.38
N GLU A 85 -7.96 6.83 -1.35
CA GLU A 85 -8.00 8.01 -0.48
C GLU A 85 -7.60 7.60 0.94
N ALA A 86 -6.69 8.37 1.52
CA ALA A 86 -6.22 8.15 2.88
C ALA A 86 -6.19 9.48 3.65
N THR A 87 -6.52 9.42 4.92
CA THR A 87 -6.38 10.55 5.82
C THR A 87 -5.73 10.13 7.13
N ASN A 88 -4.95 11.04 7.72
CA ASN A 88 -4.39 10.83 9.06
C ASN A 88 -5.50 10.89 10.10
N ILE A 89 -5.45 9.98 11.06
CA ILE A 89 -6.31 9.97 12.24
C ILE A 89 -5.45 10.04 13.51
N THR A 90 -6.00 10.58 14.56
CA THR A 90 -5.30 10.73 15.85
C THR A 90 -5.47 9.53 16.76
N ASP A 91 -6.61 8.84 16.67
CA ASP A 91 -6.98 7.71 17.52
C ASP A 91 -7.56 6.56 16.69
N ALA A 92 -6.73 5.54 16.44
CA ALA A 92 -7.15 4.37 15.68
C ALA A 92 -8.14 3.48 16.44
N SER A 93 -8.06 3.44 17.78
CA SER A 93 -8.99 2.66 18.59
C SER A 93 -10.40 3.25 18.53
N ASN A 94 -10.50 4.56 18.67
CA ASN A 94 -11.78 5.24 18.56
C ASN A 94 -12.35 5.16 17.13
N ALA A 95 -11.52 5.29 16.09
CA ALA A 95 -11.95 5.14 14.72
C ALA A 95 -12.54 3.74 14.44
N LYS A 96 -11.91 2.68 14.95
CA LYS A 96 -12.44 1.30 14.85
C LYS A 96 -13.77 1.15 15.58
N SER A 97 -13.88 1.67 16.80
CA SER A 97 -15.12 1.64 17.58
C SER A 97 -16.26 2.38 16.86
N MET A 98 -15.98 3.51 16.22
CA MET A 98 -16.97 4.25 15.42
C MET A 98 -17.46 3.44 14.23
N LEU A 99 -16.57 2.73 13.53
CA LEU A 99 -16.95 1.84 12.42
C LEU A 99 -17.82 0.69 12.91
N GLU A 100 -17.49 0.07 14.03
CA GLU A 100 -18.31 -0.98 14.66
C GLU A 100 -19.70 -0.45 15.03
N ASN A 101 -19.78 0.76 15.60
CA ASN A 101 -21.06 1.41 15.91
C ASN A 101 -21.90 1.70 14.64
N LEU A 102 -21.26 1.93 13.49
CA LEU A 102 -21.93 2.07 12.20
C LEU A 102 -22.35 0.73 11.57
N GLY A 103 -22.07 -0.39 12.21
CA GLY A 103 -22.45 -1.73 11.76
C GLY A 103 -21.41 -2.44 10.89
N TYR A 104 -20.20 -1.89 10.77
CA TYR A 104 -19.08 -2.58 10.14
C TYR A 104 -18.41 -3.54 11.12
N GLU A 105 -17.80 -4.59 10.61
CA GLU A 105 -17.04 -5.56 11.39
C GLU A 105 -15.63 -5.72 10.82
N VAL A 106 -14.66 -6.09 11.66
CA VAL A 106 -13.32 -6.46 11.21
C VAL A 106 -13.39 -7.81 10.49
N ILE A 107 -13.07 -7.81 9.21
CA ILE A 107 -13.09 -9.01 8.38
C ILE A 107 -11.71 -9.63 8.20
N LEU A 108 -10.65 -8.83 8.37
CA LEU A 108 -9.27 -9.27 8.24
C LEU A 108 -8.37 -8.35 9.05
N LYS A 109 -7.40 -8.95 9.75
CA LYS A 109 -6.25 -8.26 10.32
C LYS A 109 -4.99 -8.73 9.61
N ALA A 110 -4.26 -7.81 8.98
CA ALA A 110 -3.04 -8.11 8.25
C ALA A 110 -1.85 -7.34 8.85
N GLN A 111 -0.69 -7.97 8.89
CA GLN A 111 0.53 -7.36 9.40
C GLN A 111 1.68 -7.55 8.41
N LYS A 112 2.47 -6.50 8.23
CA LYS A 112 3.70 -6.55 7.43
C LYS A 112 4.76 -5.61 7.99
N THR A 113 6.01 -5.87 7.63
CA THR A 113 7.11 -4.92 7.85
C THR A 113 7.28 -4.11 6.57
N ARG A 114 7.21 -2.79 6.65
CA ARG A 114 7.28 -1.87 5.51
C ARG A 114 8.39 -0.86 5.67
N SER A 115 9.17 -0.68 4.61
CA SER A 115 10.08 0.46 4.44
C SER A 115 9.61 1.31 3.26
N ILE A 116 9.74 2.65 3.35
CA ILE A 116 9.29 3.59 2.32
C ILE A 116 10.45 4.50 1.93
N TYR A 117 10.66 4.62 0.62
CA TYR A 117 11.71 5.42 -0.01
C TYR A 117 11.11 6.35 -1.05
N PHE A 118 11.66 7.58 -1.15
CA PHE A 118 11.29 8.51 -2.21
C PHE A 118 12.38 8.54 -3.27
N VAL A 119 11.99 8.36 -4.52
CA VAL A 119 12.86 8.42 -5.71
C VAL A 119 12.25 9.42 -6.69
N GLY A 120 12.76 10.64 -6.70
CA GLY A 120 12.13 11.73 -7.45
C GLY A 120 10.71 12.00 -6.94
N GLU A 121 9.73 11.98 -7.84
CA GLU A 121 8.31 12.15 -7.51
C GLU A 121 7.61 10.85 -7.08
N PHE A 122 8.27 9.70 -7.25
CA PHE A 122 7.73 8.39 -6.93
C PHE A 122 8.06 7.96 -5.51
N HIS A 123 7.24 7.10 -4.95
CA HIS A 123 7.58 6.37 -3.74
C HIS A 123 7.70 4.87 -4.03
N ILE A 124 8.65 4.25 -3.35
CA ILE A 124 8.89 2.81 -3.40
C ILE A 124 8.67 2.28 -2.00
N THR A 125 7.82 1.27 -1.86
CA THR A 125 7.71 0.51 -0.61
C THR A 125 8.40 -0.83 -0.77
N VAL A 126 9.07 -1.27 0.28
CA VAL A 126 9.64 -2.62 0.37
C VAL A 126 8.97 -3.31 1.55
N ASP A 127 8.23 -4.36 1.25
CA ASP A 127 7.36 -5.04 2.19
C ASP A 127 7.80 -6.48 2.43
N CYS A 128 7.80 -6.89 3.69
CA CYS A 128 7.93 -8.28 4.09
C CYS A 128 6.61 -8.74 4.72
N LEU A 129 5.96 -9.72 4.10
CA LEU A 129 4.77 -10.39 4.58
C LEU A 129 5.18 -11.76 5.09
N ALA A 130 5.03 -12.01 6.41
CA ALA A 130 5.41 -13.28 7.03
C ALA A 130 4.69 -14.45 6.32
N ASP A 131 5.44 -15.51 6.02
CA ASP A 131 4.97 -16.72 5.34
C ASP A 131 4.45 -16.52 3.90
N ILE A 132 4.46 -15.31 3.38
CA ILE A 132 4.02 -14.98 2.01
C ILE A 132 5.20 -14.58 1.13
N GLY A 133 6.04 -13.64 1.58
CA GLY A 133 7.25 -13.23 0.86
C GLY A 133 7.53 -11.74 0.91
N ASP A 134 8.55 -11.35 0.14
CA ASP A 134 8.99 -9.97 0.00
C ASP A 134 8.46 -9.35 -1.31
N PHE A 135 8.09 -8.08 -1.23
CA PHE A 135 7.52 -7.33 -2.35
C PHE A 135 8.09 -5.92 -2.41
N ALA A 136 8.08 -5.33 -3.60
CA ALA A 136 8.25 -3.90 -3.78
C ALA A 136 7.05 -3.33 -4.54
N GLU A 137 6.53 -2.20 -4.05
CA GLU A 137 5.52 -1.41 -4.75
C GLU A 137 6.17 -0.10 -5.22
N PHE A 138 5.95 0.24 -6.47
CA PHE A 138 6.34 1.50 -7.09
C PHE A 138 5.07 2.29 -7.33
N ALA A 139 4.98 3.49 -6.78
CA ALA A 139 3.72 4.21 -6.82
C ALA A 139 3.89 5.74 -6.90
N ILE A 140 2.81 6.38 -7.33
CA ILE A 140 2.63 7.83 -7.29
C ILE A 140 1.16 8.16 -7.04
N MET A 141 0.92 9.18 -6.20
CA MET A 141 -0.42 9.72 -5.97
C MET A 141 -0.67 10.92 -6.89
N THR A 142 -1.89 11.06 -7.38
CA THR A 142 -2.30 12.20 -8.22
C THR A 142 -3.81 12.47 -8.09
N ASP A 143 -4.21 13.71 -8.35
CA ASP A 143 -5.62 14.09 -8.58
C ASP A 143 -5.96 14.16 -10.09
N ASP A 144 -4.99 13.98 -10.96
CA ASP A 144 -5.12 14.11 -12.42
C ASP A 144 -5.26 12.75 -13.09
N GLU A 145 -6.50 12.35 -13.37
CA GLU A 145 -6.80 11.09 -14.05
C GLU A 145 -6.15 10.97 -15.44
N SER A 146 -5.88 12.10 -16.11
CA SER A 146 -5.30 12.07 -17.46
C SER A 146 -3.84 11.57 -17.48
N LYS A 147 -3.18 11.57 -16.31
CA LYS A 147 -1.78 11.14 -16.16
C LYS A 147 -1.61 9.67 -15.78
N LEU A 148 -2.69 8.96 -15.44
CA LEU A 148 -2.58 7.59 -14.91
C LEU A 148 -1.80 6.65 -15.83
N SER A 149 -2.04 6.70 -17.15
CA SER A 149 -1.34 5.84 -18.12
C SER A 149 0.14 6.21 -18.28
N VAL A 150 0.47 7.50 -18.23
CA VAL A 150 1.86 7.99 -18.33
C VAL A 150 2.63 7.57 -17.09
N TYR A 151 2.07 7.79 -15.90
CA TYR A 151 2.70 7.36 -14.65
C TYR A 151 2.91 5.85 -14.57
N LYS A 152 1.97 5.06 -15.09
CA LYS A 152 2.17 3.61 -15.16
C LYS A 152 3.41 3.25 -15.96
N SER A 153 3.60 3.85 -17.14
CA SER A 153 4.79 3.63 -17.96
C SER A 153 6.08 4.10 -17.28
N ASP A 154 6.03 5.23 -16.58
CA ASP A 154 7.19 5.75 -15.85
C ASP A 154 7.57 4.83 -14.67
N LEU A 155 6.58 4.25 -13.98
CA LEU A 155 6.81 3.27 -12.92
C LEU A 155 7.39 1.97 -13.46
N GLU A 156 6.96 1.49 -14.64
CA GLU A 156 7.54 0.34 -15.32
C GLU A 156 9.02 0.59 -15.67
N LEU A 157 9.34 1.78 -16.18
CA LEU A 157 10.73 2.18 -16.48
C LEU A 157 11.59 2.25 -15.21
N LEU A 158 11.03 2.75 -14.11
CA LEU A 158 11.72 2.77 -12.81
C LEU A 158 11.96 1.35 -12.29
N ALA A 159 10.96 0.48 -12.31
CA ALA A 159 11.07 -0.92 -11.86
C ALA A 159 12.10 -1.70 -12.68
N ASN A 160 12.20 -1.44 -13.99
CA ASN A 160 13.19 -2.07 -14.86
C ASN A 160 14.64 -1.77 -14.42
N LYS A 161 14.92 -0.63 -13.79
CA LYS A 161 16.24 -0.32 -13.23
C LYS A 161 16.65 -1.27 -12.10
N PHE A 162 15.66 -1.92 -11.46
CA PHE A 162 15.87 -2.94 -10.42
C PHE A 162 15.84 -4.37 -10.99
N GLY A 163 15.79 -4.53 -12.31
CA GLY A 163 15.65 -5.82 -12.96
C GLY A 163 14.26 -6.46 -12.82
N LEU A 164 13.26 -5.68 -12.39
CA LEU A 164 11.89 -6.14 -12.24
C LEU A 164 11.14 -5.96 -13.55
N THR A 165 10.55 -7.05 -14.03
CA THR A 165 9.82 -7.12 -15.29
C THR A 165 8.43 -7.71 -15.05
N GLU A 166 7.64 -7.83 -16.12
CA GLU A 166 6.29 -8.40 -16.08
C GLU A 166 6.24 -9.79 -15.42
N SER A 167 7.32 -10.59 -15.53
CA SER A 167 7.40 -11.92 -14.90
C SER A 167 7.34 -11.90 -13.37
N ALA A 168 7.73 -10.78 -12.74
CA ALA A 168 7.66 -10.59 -11.29
C ALA A 168 6.44 -9.77 -10.84
N LEU A 169 5.65 -9.26 -11.80
CA LEU A 169 4.49 -8.43 -11.52
C LEU A 169 3.43 -9.22 -10.76
N GLN A 170 2.90 -8.60 -9.71
CA GLN A 170 1.82 -9.13 -8.86
C GLN A 170 0.57 -8.28 -9.00
N THR A 171 -0.49 -8.87 -9.50
CA THR A 171 -1.80 -8.20 -9.64
C THR A 171 -2.69 -8.38 -8.42
N GLN A 172 -2.41 -9.39 -7.60
CA GLN A 172 -3.16 -9.68 -6.37
C GLN A 172 -2.82 -8.66 -5.28
N SER A 173 -3.84 -8.14 -4.59
CA SER A 173 -3.63 -7.25 -3.45
C SER A 173 -3.10 -8.00 -2.22
N TYR A 174 -2.43 -7.30 -1.31
CA TYR A 174 -2.02 -7.92 -0.03
C TYR A 174 -3.22 -8.45 0.77
N LYS A 175 -4.35 -7.72 0.74
CA LYS A 175 -5.59 -8.18 1.37
C LYS A 175 -5.98 -9.58 0.86
N GLN A 176 -6.00 -9.77 -0.46
CA GLN A 176 -6.31 -11.07 -1.07
C GLN A 176 -5.30 -12.15 -0.70
N MET A 177 -4.00 -11.83 -0.67
CA MET A 177 -2.95 -12.77 -0.26
C MET A 177 -3.15 -13.24 1.19
N PHE A 178 -3.49 -12.32 2.11
CA PHE A 178 -3.78 -12.69 3.51
C PHE A 178 -5.10 -13.45 3.65
N GLU A 179 -6.12 -13.13 2.87
CA GLU A 179 -7.39 -13.88 2.85
C GLU A 179 -7.16 -15.33 2.43
N GLU A 180 -6.37 -15.57 1.38
CA GLU A 180 -6.03 -16.92 0.90
C GLU A 180 -5.19 -17.70 1.92
N MET A 181 -4.25 -17.05 2.60
CA MET A 181 -3.44 -17.70 3.63
C MET A 181 -4.28 -18.13 4.84
N ASN A 182 -5.36 -17.41 5.15
CA ASN A 182 -6.23 -17.68 6.30
C ASN A 182 -7.44 -18.57 5.94
N ALA A 183 -7.61 -18.92 4.67
CA ALA A 183 -8.69 -19.79 4.21
C ALA A 183 -8.36 -21.28 4.43
#